data_e2e6cdc5918c31fe8fd142bec8dfbe6e
#
_entry.id   e2e6cdc5918c31fe8fd142bec8dfbe6e
#
_cell.length_a   1.000
_cell.length_b   1.000
_cell.length_c   1.000
_cell.angle_alpha   90.00
_cell.angle_beta   90.00
_cell.angle_gamma   90.00
#
_symmetry.space_group_name_H-M   'P 1'
#
loop_
_entity.id
_entity.type
_entity.pdbx_description
1 polymer ?
#
loop_
_entity_poly.entity_id
_entity_poly.type
_entity_poly.pdbx_seq_one_letter_code
_entity_poly.pdbx_strand_id
1 'polypeptide(L)'
;MQHETWLLLFKSLNSGKFPGYVRFKTQAARIHDTTLAERLGFDKDEALSLGKAVAGLNAQSKGRRLGIFKPVPQEVKKARARKRGEEFLIEICGRQVPAINTTDGVRAVNKNQPIEAKSVERYLESKFGETLGSARAAMRDLAKAFRPEQLLKNAFSLYEEFRPAIPEGVKGWGAKGNLDIDRIRSLALEK
;
A
#
# COMPACT_ATOMS: atom_id res chain seq x y z
N MET A 1 2.91 -36.57 -7.84
CA MET A 1 3.45 -35.89 -6.65
C MET A 1 3.34 -34.34 -6.67
N GLN A 2 3.09 -33.67 -7.78
CA GLN A 2 2.97 -32.19 -7.82
C GLN A 2 1.56 -31.67 -7.48
N HIS A 3 0.53 -32.46 -7.61
CA HIS A 3 -0.87 -32.04 -7.38
C HIS A 3 -1.25 -31.95 -5.91
N GLU A 4 -0.67 -32.78 -5.04
CA GLU A 4 -0.98 -32.74 -3.61
C GLU A 4 -0.32 -31.56 -2.89
N THR A 5 0.84 -31.13 -3.34
CA THR A 5 1.54 -29.96 -2.79
C THR A 5 0.77 -28.67 -3.04
N TRP A 6 0.09 -28.56 -4.19
CA TRP A 6 -0.81 -27.43 -4.51
C TRP A 6 -2.09 -27.43 -3.67
N LEU A 7 -2.65 -28.61 -3.39
CA LEU A 7 -3.86 -28.72 -2.56
C LEU A 7 -3.59 -28.36 -1.09
N LEU A 8 -2.42 -28.72 -0.54
CA LEU A 8 -2.00 -28.35 0.81
C LEU A 8 -1.71 -26.84 0.92
N LEU A 9 -1.10 -26.25 -0.11
CA LEU A 9 -0.94 -24.79 -0.21
C LEU A 9 -2.29 -24.08 -0.28
N PHE A 10 -3.24 -24.63 -1.02
CA PHE A 10 -4.60 -24.07 -1.18
C PHE A 10 -5.43 -24.20 0.11
N LYS A 11 -5.32 -25.31 0.83
CA LYS A 11 -5.97 -25.50 2.14
C LYS A 11 -5.36 -24.62 3.22
N SER A 12 -4.04 -24.43 3.22
CA SER A 12 -3.35 -23.51 4.11
C SER A 12 -3.70 -22.04 3.84
N LEU A 13 -3.91 -21.66 2.57
CA LEU A 13 -4.38 -20.34 2.14
C LEU A 13 -5.80 -20.05 2.63
N ASN A 14 -6.66 -21.05 2.74
CA ASN A 14 -8.05 -20.90 3.20
C ASN A 14 -8.22 -20.94 4.73
N SER A 15 -7.19 -21.35 5.49
CA SER A 15 -7.28 -21.48 6.95
C SER A 15 -7.09 -20.19 7.74
N GLY A 16 -7.14 -19.01 7.10
CA GLY A 16 -7.00 -17.72 7.78
C GLY A 16 -5.60 -17.45 8.37
N LYS A 17 -4.65 -18.37 8.19
CA LYS A 17 -3.29 -18.29 8.75
C LYS A 17 -2.28 -17.53 7.88
N PHE A 18 -2.73 -16.78 6.86
CA PHE A 18 -1.86 -16.03 5.96
C PHE A 18 -2.00 -14.48 5.98
N PRO A 19 -2.06 -13.81 7.14
CA PRO A 19 -2.05 -12.34 7.18
C PRO A 19 -0.68 -11.70 6.87
N GLY A 20 0.46 -12.38 7.05
CA GLY A 20 1.81 -11.79 6.97
C GLY A 20 2.33 -11.47 5.56
N TYR A 21 2.10 -12.34 4.54
CA TYR A 21 2.61 -12.14 3.18
C TYR A 21 2.07 -10.85 2.51
N VAL A 22 0.80 -10.55 2.77
CA VAL A 22 0.17 -9.30 2.33
C VAL A 22 0.70 -8.10 3.12
N ARG A 23 1.02 -8.27 4.40
CA ARG A 23 1.55 -7.19 5.24
C ARG A 23 2.90 -6.66 4.79
N PHE A 24 3.79 -7.54 4.36
CA PHE A 24 5.17 -7.15 4.03
C PHE A 24 5.21 -6.26 2.78
N LYS A 25 4.49 -6.65 1.72
CA LYS A 25 4.38 -5.86 0.49
C LYS A 25 3.67 -4.51 0.70
N THR A 26 2.80 -4.41 1.70
CA THR A 26 2.09 -3.17 2.02
C THR A 26 2.95 -2.14 2.77
N GLN A 27 4.07 -2.51 3.37
CA GLN A 27 4.90 -1.56 4.13
C GLN A 27 5.69 -0.64 3.19
N ALA A 28 6.45 -1.20 2.25
CA ALA A 28 7.13 -0.42 1.23
C ALA A 28 6.13 0.35 0.35
N ALA A 29 4.99 -0.27 -0.01
CA ALA A 29 3.91 0.41 -0.71
C ALA A 29 3.37 1.62 0.05
N ARG A 30 3.31 1.60 1.37
CA ARG A 30 2.86 2.77 2.14
C ARG A 30 3.80 3.95 2.02
N ILE A 31 5.13 3.73 2.07
CA ILE A 31 6.09 4.81 1.85
C ILE A 31 5.95 5.34 0.43
N HIS A 32 5.91 4.45 -0.55
CA HIS A 32 5.74 4.80 -1.95
C HIS A 32 4.46 5.62 -2.18
N ASP A 33 3.30 5.11 -1.76
CA ASP A 33 2.02 5.77 -1.99
C ASP A 33 1.89 7.09 -1.18
N THR A 34 2.56 7.19 0.00
CA THR A 34 2.69 8.46 0.75
C THR A 34 3.50 9.46 -0.06
N THR A 35 4.66 9.05 -0.60
CA THR A 35 5.51 9.93 -1.41
C THR A 35 4.79 10.40 -2.67
N LEU A 36 3.96 9.55 -3.28
CA LEU A 36 3.12 9.93 -4.42
C LEU A 36 2.09 10.98 -4.02
N ALA A 37 1.43 10.82 -2.88
CA ALA A 37 0.47 11.80 -2.38
C ALA A 37 1.15 13.15 -2.07
N GLU A 38 2.34 13.15 -1.44
CA GLU A 38 3.15 14.36 -1.25
C GLU A 38 3.48 15.04 -2.60
N ARG A 39 3.82 14.26 -3.62
CA ARG A 39 4.14 14.78 -4.97
C ARG A 39 2.92 15.38 -5.67
N LEU A 40 1.71 14.94 -5.31
CA LEU A 40 0.44 15.49 -5.79
C LEU A 40 -0.03 16.74 -5.03
N GLY A 41 0.73 17.19 -4.03
CA GLY A 41 0.47 18.42 -3.30
C GLY A 41 -0.25 18.23 -1.95
N PHE A 42 -0.48 17.00 -1.50
CA PHE A 42 -0.99 16.76 -0.15
C PHE A 42 0.11 17.02 0.88
N ASP A 43 -0.27 17.57 2.02
CA ASP A 43 0.67 17.75 3.12
C ASP A 43 1.15 16.40 3.70
N LYS A 44 2.14 16.44 4.58
CA LYS A 44 2.74 15.20 5.15
C LYS A 44 1.71 14.31 5.83
N ASP A 45 0.82 14.87 6.61
CA ASP A 45 -0.15 14.11 7.41
C ASP A 45 -1.30 13.58 6.54
N GLU A 46 -1.76 14.38 5.59
CA GLU A 46 -2.70 13.96 4.56
C GLU A 46 -2.11 12.80 3.74
N ALA A 47 -0.88 12.98 3.26
CA ALA A 47 -0.18 12.00 2.44
C ALA A 47 0.04 10.66 3.18
N LEU A 48 0.37 10.68 4.47
CA LEU A 48 0.48 9.48 5.31
C LEU A 48 -0.84 8.73 5.40
N SER A 49 -1.93 9.47 5.62
CA SER A 49 -3.28 8.92 5.71
C SER A 49 -3.73 8.29 4.38
N LEU A 50 -3.60 9.04 3.30
CA LEU A 50 -3.97 8.65 1.94
C LEU A 50 -3.11 7.49 1.42
N GLY A 51 -1.79 7.54 1.60
CA GLY A 51 -0.86 6.49 1.20
C GLY A 51 -1.15 5.15 1.91
N LYS A 52 -1.49 5.17 3.20
CA LYS A 52 -1.94 3.96 3.90
C LYS A 52 -3.20 3.38 3.27
N ALA A 53 -4.16 4.22 2.89
CA ALA A 53 -5.40 3.76 2.28
C ALA A 53 -5.17 3.17 0.88
N VAL A 54 -4.40 3.83 0.02
CA VAL A 54 -4.03 3.35 -1.33
C VAL A 54 -3.32 2.01 -1.24
N ALA A 55 -2.29 1.89 -0.40
CA ALA A 55 -1.58 0.62 -0.18
C ALA A 55 -2.52 -0.50 0.27
N GLY A 56 -3.49 -0.18 1.13
CA GLY A 56 -4.52 -1.12 1.57
C GLY A 56 -5.44 -1.57 0.43
N LEU A 57 -5.90 -0.65 -0.41
CA LEU A 57 -6.75 -0.93 -1.58
C LEU A 57 -6.00 -1.78 -2.62
N ASN A 58 -4.74 -1.47 -2.87
CA ASN A 58 -3.87 -2.25 -3.76
C ASN A 58 -3.69 -3.69 -3.26
N ALA A 59 -3.42 -3.86 -1.96
CA ALA A 59 -3.31 -5.17 -1.33
C ALA A 59 -4.62 -5.97 -1.43
N GLN A 60 -5.76 -5.34 -1.19
CA GLN A 60 -7.07 -5.97 -1.33
C GLN A 60 -7.36 -6.39 -2.77
N SER A 61 -7.08 -5.52 -3.73
CA SER A 61 -7.25 -5.82 -5.16
C SER A 61 -6.41 -7.02 -5.59
N LYS A 62 -5.13 -7.04 -5.18
CA LYS A 62 -4.23 -8.16 -5.44
C LYS A 62 -4.71 -9.45 -4.76
N GLY A 63 -5.13 -9.38 -3.51
CA GLY A 63 -5.66 -10.52 -2.78
C GLY A 63 -6.92 -11.12 -3.42
N ARG A 64 -7.80 -10.27 -3.99
CA ARG A 64 -8.96 -10.75 -4.76
C ARG A 64 -8.55 -11.44 -6.05
N ARG A 65 -7.61 -10.85 -6.80
CA ARG A 65 -7.10 -11.45 -8.04
C ARG A 65 -6.43 -12.81 -7.81
N LEU A 66 -5.80 -13.00 -6.64
CA LEU A 66 -5.17 -14.25 -6.25
C LEU A 66 -6.14 -15.23 -5.56
N GLY A 67 -7.44 -14.91 -5.47
CA GLY A 67 -8.44 -15.75 -4.80
C GLY A 67 -8.31 -15.81 -3.27
N ILE A 68 -7.41 -15.00 -2.67
CA ILE A 68 -7.20 -14.96 -1.21
C ILE A 68 -8.40 -14.29 -0.51
N PHE A 69 -8.97 -13.26 -1.13
CA PHE A 69 -10.12 -12.54 -0.61
C PHE A 69 -11.35 -12.78 -1.46
N LYS A 70 -12.45 -13.13 -0.81
CA LYS A 70 -13.75 -13.24 -1.49
C LYS A 70 -14.21 -11.87 -1.99
N PRO A 71 -14.87 -11.81 -3.16
CA PRO A 71 -15.51 -10.58 -3.61
C PRO A 71 -16.56 -10.10 -2.59
N VAL A 72 -16.61 -8.81 -2.34
CA VAL A 72 -17.65 -8.23 -1.49
C VAL A 72 -18.94 -8.16 -2.30
N PRO A 73 -20.08 -8.72 -1.79
CA PRO A 73 -21.36 -8.65 -2.46
C PRO A 73 -21.79 -7.22 -2.77
N GLN A 74 -22.52 -7.03 -3.88
CA GLN A 74 -22.97 -5.70 -4.34
C GLN A 74 -23.83 -4.98 -3.30
N GLU A 75 -24.68 -5.72 -2.59
CA GLU A 75 -25.56 -5.17 -1.54
C GLU A 75 -24.75 -4.59 -0.40
N VAL A 76 -23.67 -5.29 0.02
CA VAL A 76 -22.76 -4.79 1.06
C VAL A 76 -22.03 -3.53 0.60
N LYS A 77 -21.65 -3.46 -0.68
CA LYS A 77 -21.03 -2.25 -1.25
C LYS A 77 -22.02 -1.07 -1.24
N LYS A 78 -23.27 -1.30 -1.68
CA LYS A 78 -24.35 -0.29 -1.66
C LYS A 78 -24.67 0.17 -0.24
N ALA A 79 -24.76 -0.76 0.72
CA ALA A 79 -24.99 -0.43 2.11
C ALA A 79 -23.86 0.42 2.71
N ARG A 80 -22.61 0.09 2.40
CA ARG A 80 -21.44 0.91 2.82
C ARG A 80 -21.46 2.29 2.15
N ALA A 81 -21.82 2.37 0.88
CA ALA A 81 -21.93 3.65 0.17
C ALA A 81 -22.98 4.57 0.79
N ARG A 82 -24.14 4.02 1.21
CA ARG A 82 -25.19 4.78 1.90
C ARG A 82 -24.81 5.27 3.30
N LYS A 83 -23.86 4.59 3.95
CA LYS A 83 -23.39 4.94 5.31
C LYS A 83 -22.19 5.90 5.32
N ARG A 84 -21.74 6.39 4.16
CA ARG A 84 -20.54 7.24 4.07
C ARG A 84 -20.69 8.61 4.72
N GLY A 85 -21.92 9.11 4.90
CA GLY A 85 -22.13 10.42 5.50
C GLY A 85 -21.43 11.54 4.73
N GLU A 86 -20.54 12.27 5.40
CA GLU A 86 -19.73 13.37 4.81
C GLU A 86 -18.49 12.90 4.04
N GLU A 87 -18.32 11.58 3.86
CA GLU A 87 -17.20 11.05 3.10
C GLU A 87 -17.30 11.40 1.62
N PHE A 88 -16.20 11.87 1.06
CA PHE A 88 -16.01 12.04 -0.38
C PHE A 88 -14.93 11.11 -0.92
N LEU A 89 -14.81 11.02 -2.24
CA LEU A 89 -13.83 10.15 -2.89
C LEU A 89 -12.72 10.99 -3.52
N ILE A 90 -11.48 10.66 -3.18
CA ILE A 90 -10.29 11.21 -3.82
C ILE A 90 -9.70 10.15 -4.72
N GLU A 91 -9.40 10.53 -5.97
CA GLU A 91 -8.67 9.65 -6.87
C GLU A 91 -7.17 9.82 -6.70
N ILE A 92 -6.49 8.74 -6.27
CA ILE A 92 -5.03 8.69 -6.14
C ILE A 92 -4.54 7.40 -6.77
N CYS A 93 -3.63 7.50 -7.73
CA CYS A 93 -3.03 6.34 -8.42
C CYS A 93 -4.08 5.37 -8.97
N GLY A 94 -5.15 5.89 -9.58
CA GLY A 94 -6.25 5.10 -10.12
C GLY A 94 -7.12 4.40 -9.06
N ARG A 95 -7.07 4.87 -7.81
CA ARG A 95 -7.87 4.35 -6.70
C ARG A 95 -8.77 5.42 -6.13
N GLN A 96 -10.04 5.09 -5.99
CA GLN A 96 -11.02 5.92 -5.29
C GLN A 96 -10.88 5.69 -3.79
N VAL A 97 -10.30 6.66 -3.10
CA VAL A 97 -10.02 6.62 -1.66
C VAL A 97 -11.13 7.38 -0.91
N PRO A 98 -11.89 6.74 -0.02
CA PRO A 98 -12.80 7.46 0.85
C PRO A 98 -12.03 8.38 1.79
N ALA A 99 -12.45 9.64 1.88
CA ALA A 99 -11.81 10.66 2.70
C ALA A 99 -12.85 11.57 3.34
N ILE A 100 -12.45 12.27 4.39
CA ILE A 100 -13.21 13.35 5.04
C ILE A 100 -12.30 14.55 5.28
N ASN A 101 -12.90 15.74 5.36
CA ASN A 101 -12.23 16.91 5.87
C ASN A 101 -12.22 16.86 7.41
N THR A 102 -11.06 17.11 7.99
CA THR A 102 -10.88 17.27 9.44
C THR A 102 -10.28 18.63 9.74
N THR A 103 -10.21 19.02 11.00
CA THR A 103 -9.52 20.26 11.44
C THR A 103 -8.04 20.29 11.02
N ASP A 104 -7.44 19.12 10.88
CA ASP A 104 -6.02 18.95 10.53
C ASP A 104 -5.81 18.60 9.04
N GLY A 105 -6.78 18.93 8.18
CA GLY A 105 -6.73 18.64 6.74
C GLY A 105 -7.49 17.36 6.35
N VAL A 106 -7.24 16.89 5.14
CA VAL A 106 -7.92 15.72 4.58
C VAL A 106 -7.39 14.42 5.19
N ARG A 107 -8.27 13.54 5.59
CA ARG A 107 -7.90 12.20 6.09
C ARG A 107 -8.65 11.11 5.33
N ALA A 108 -7.93 10.09 4.89
CA ALA A 108 -8.55 8.88 4.36
C ALA A 108 -9.35 8.17 5.45
N VAL A 109 -10.43 7.51 5.07
CA VAL A 109 -11.31 6.80 5.99
C VAL A 109 -11.12 5.28 5.88
N ASN A 110 -11.04 4.62 7.02
CA ASN A 110 -11.04 3.18 7.11
C ASN A 110 -12.04 2.74 8.19
N LYS A 111 -13.02 1.90 7.81
CA LYS A 111 -14.11 1.45 8.70
C LYS A 111 -14.86 2.61 9.36
N ASN A 112 -15.20 3.63 8.59
CA ASN A 112 -15.92 4.85 9.00
C ASN A 112 -15.16 5.72 10.03
N GLN A 113 -13.83 5.57 10.12
CA GLN A 113 -13.00 6.43 10.96
C GLN A 113 -11.83 7.00 10.17
N PRO A 114 -11.45 8.26 10.41
CA PRO A 114 -10.28 8.87 9.80
C PRO A 114 -9.02 8.13 10.20
N ILE A 115 -8.09 8.01 9.25
CA ILE A 115 -6.79 7.41 9.50
C ILE A 115 -5.88 8.47 10.12
N GLU A 116 -5.44 8.25 11.34
CA GLU A 116 -4.50 9.13 12.03
C GLU A 116 -3.09 9.02 11.44
N ALA A 117 -2.53 10.14 11.00
CA ALA A 117 -1.19 10.23 10.43
C ALA A 117 -0.10 9.76 11.41
N LYS A 118 -0.18 10.19 12.67
CA LYS A 118 0.75 9.78 13.74
C LYS A 118 0.80 8.25 13.94
N SER A 119 -0.34 7.58 13.78
CA SER A 119 -0.40 6.11 13.85
C SER A 119 0.33 5.45 12.68
N VAL A 120 0.22 6.05 11.48
CA VAL A 120 0.94 5.58 10.27
C VAL A 120 2.43 5.80 10.44
N GLU A 121 2.85 6.98 10.90
CA GLU A 121 4.26 7.32 11.11
C GLU A 121 4.92 6.35 12.09
N ARG A 122 4.38 6.20 13.30
CA ARG A 122 4.88 5.23 14.29
C ARG A 122 4.98 3.81 13.76
N TYR A 123 4.01 3.41 12.94
CA TYR A 123 4.06 2.10 12.30
C TYR A 123 5.23 1.98 11.33
N LEU A 124 5.48 2.98 10.49
CA LEU A 124 6.60 2.98 9.54
C LEU A 124 7.94 2.99 10.29
N GLU A 125 8.07 3.84 11.32
CA GLU A 125 9.24 3.88 12.20
C GLU A 125 9.52 2.51 12.83
N SER A 126 8.50 1.84 13.37
CA SER A 126 8.66 0.51 13.97
C SER A 126 9.09 -0.57 12.98
N LYS A 127 8.84 -0.39 11.68
CA LYS A 127 9.11 -1.39 10.64
C LYS A 127 10.43 -1.15 9.92
N PHE A 128 10.79 0.08 9.69
CA PHE A 128 11.97 0.47 8.94
C PHE A 128 13.12 0.95 9.82
N GLY A 129 12.82 1.41 11.05
CA GLY A 129 13.84 1.92 11.96
C GLY A 129 14.69 2.99 11.29
N GLU A 130 16.00 2.86 11.43
CA GLU A 130 17.00 3.79 10.86
C GLU A 130 16.95 3.89 9.33
N THR A 131 16.46 2.87 8.65
CA THR A 131 16.39 2.86 7.18
C THR A 131 15.21 3.67 6.62
N LEU A 132 14.26 4.10 7.46
CA LEU A 132 13.07 4.85 7.01
C LEU A 132 13.44 6.14 6.28
N GLY A 133 14.40 6.89 6.83
CA GLY A 133 14.88 8.14 6.23
C GLY A 133 15.44 7.93 4.83
N SER A 134 16.34 6.96 4.67
CA SER A 134 16.94 6.63 3.38
C SER A 134 15.92 6.11 2.36
N ALA A 135 14.97 5.27 2.81
CA ALA A 135 13.89 4.77 1.95
C ALA A 135 12.99 5.90 1.44
N ARG A 136 12.61 6.84 2.32
CA ARG A 136 11.82 8.02 1.94
C ARG A 136 12.57 8.92 0.96
N ALA A 137 13.85 9.19 1.22
CA ALA A 137 14.68 10.00 0.34
C ALA A 137 14.74 9.39 -1.07
N ALA A 138 15.08 8.11 -1.17
CA ALA A 138 15.14 7.41 -2.46
C ALA A 138 13.80 7.42 -3.21
N MET A 139 12.67 7.22 -2.51
CA MET A 139 11.36 7.28 -3.14
C MET A 139 10.94 8.68 -3.57
N ARG A 140 11.34 9.72 -2.83
CA ARG A 140 11.12 11.11 -3.25
C ARG A 140 11.93 11.47 -4.49
N ASP A 141 13.18 11.01 -4.57
CA ASP A 141 14.02 11.24 -5.74
C ASP A 141 13.46 10.52 -6.96
N LEU A 142 13.02 9.28 -6.80
CA LEU A 142 12.31 8.54 -7.85
C LEU A 142 11.04 9.28 -8.29
N ALA A 143 10.22 9.78 -7.35
CA ALA A 143 9.00 10.51 -7.68
C ALA A 143 9.28 11.83 -8.40
N LYS A 144 10.40 12.51 -8.10
CA LYS A 144 10.82 13.74 -8.79
C LYS A 144 11.29 13.50 -10.22
N ALA A 145 11.81 12.32 -10.53
CA ALA A 145 12.26 11.96 -11.88
C ALA A 145 11.11 11.87 -12.90
N PHE A 146 9.86 11.85 -12.42
CA PHE A 146 8.67 11.78 -13.27
C PHE A 146 7.83 13.06 -13.20
N ARG A 147 7.15 13.39 -14.29
CA ARG A 147 6.04 14.34 -14.25
C ARG A 147 4.87 13.74 -13.48
N PRO A 148 4.06 14.56 -12.76
CA PRO A 148 2.94 14.06 -11.97
C PRO A 148 2.00 13.10 -12.72
N GLU A 149 1.64 13.43 -13.97
CA GLU A 149 0.73 12.62 -14.80
C GLU A 149 1.35 11.28 -15.19
N GLN A 150 2.65 11.26 -15.48
CA GLN A 150 3.40 10.04 -15.78
C GLN A 150 3.54 9.17 -14.52
N LEU A 151 3.83 9.81 -13.38
CA LEU A 151 3.95 9.15 -12.10
C LEU A 151 2.66 8.43 -11.73
N LEU A 152 1.50 9.09 -11.88
CA LEU A 152 0.19 8.50 -11.62
C LEU A 152 -0.09 7.28 -12.49
N LYS A 153 0.22 7.35 -13.79
CA LYS A 153 0.03 6.23 -14.72
C LYS A 153 0.92 5.04 -14.39
N ASN A 154 2.15 5.30 -13.96
CA ASN A 154 3.18 4.29 -13.75
C ASN A 154 3.34 3.87 -12.28
N ALA A 155 2.59 4.46 -11.35
CA ALA A 155 2.76 4.23 -9.91
C ALA A 155 2.81 2.76 -9.51
N PHE A 156 1.93 1.94 -10.06
CA PHE A 156 1.89 0.52 -9.74
C PHE A 156 3.06 -0.26 -10.37
N SER A 157 3.40 0.00 -11.63
CA SER A 157 4.52 -0.66 -12.31
C SER A 157 5.84 -0.28 -11.67
N LEU A 158 6.04 0.99 -11.32
CA LEU A 158 7.22 1.44 -10.57
C LEU A 158 7.38 0.69 -9.24
N TYR A 159 6.29 0.55 -8.48
CA TYR A 159 6.34 -0.21 -7.25
C TYR A 159 6.71 -1.69 -7.47
N GLU A 160 6.23 -2.33 -8.54
CA GLU A 160 6.59 -3.72 -8.86
C GLU A 160 8.08 -3.88 -9.19
N GLU A 161 8.77 -2.84 -9.69
CA GLU A 161 10.21 -2.86 -10.01
C GLU A 161 11.13 -2.97 -8.77
N PHE A 162 10.73 -2.37 -7.66
CA PHE A 162 11.52 -2.36 -6.42
C PHE A 162 10.83 -3.02 -5.23
N ARG A 163 9.69 -3.64 -5.45
CA ARG A 163 8.98 -4.29 -4.34
C ARG A 163 9.89 -5.32 -3.66
N PRO A 164 9.87 -5.40 -2.31
CA PRO A 164 10.68 -6.37 -1.58
C PRO A 164 10.44 -7.80 -2.07
N ALA A 165 11.51 -8.47 -2.47
CA ALA A 165 11.47 -9.89 -2.75
C ALA A 165 11.44 -10.67 -1.42
N ILE A 166 10.80 -11.84 -1.44
CA ILE A 166 10.88 -12.77 -0.31
C ILE A 166 12.11 -13.63 -0.54
N PRO A 167 13.03 -13.69 0.42
CA PRO A 167 14.19 -14.56 0.31
C PRO A 167 13.76 -16.00 0.07
N GLU A 168 14.49 -16.70 -0.80
CA GLU A 168 14.25 -18.09 -1.10
C GLU A 168 14.41 -18.95 0.18
N GLY A 169 13.51 -19.91 0.39
CA GLY A 169 13.53 -20.77 1.58
C GLY A 169 12.89 -20.18 2.84
N VAL A 170 12.52 -18.91 2.84
CA VAL A 170 11.82 -18.30 3.98
C VAL A 170 10.34 -18.67 3.95
N LYS A 171 9.96 -19.63 4.78
CA LYS A 171 8.57 -20.00 5.02
C LYS A 171 8.05 -19.22 6.22
N GLY A 172 7.05 -18.39 6.02
CA GLY A 172 6.32 -17.76 7.13
C GLY A 172 6.23 -16.25 7.08
N TRP A 173 5.39 -15.78 7.95
CA TRP A 173 4.85 -14.47 8.12
C TRP A 173 5.75 -13.63 9.03
N GLY A 174 6.57 -12.83 8.54
CA GLY A 174 7.48 -11.98 9.30
C GLY A 174 8.90 -12.05 8.79
N ALA A 175 9.13 -12.78 7.69
CA ALA A 175 10.37 -12.65 6.96
C ALA A 175 10.55 -11.19 6.55
N LYS A 176 11.60 -10.58 7.07
CA LYS A 176 12.02 -9.23 6.71
C LYS A 176 12.57 -9.30 5.28
N GLY A 177 11.74 -9.01 4.28
CA GLY A 177 12.27 -8.68 2.97
C GLY A 177 12.98 -7.34 3.08
N ASN A 178 14.18 -7.23 2.62
CA ASN A 178 14.88 -5.97 2.57
C ASN A 178 14.34 -5.15 1.39
N LEU A 179 14.01 -3.90 1.64
CA LEU A 179 13.75 -2.95 0.58
C LEU A 179 15.10 -2.58 -0.04
N ASP A 180 15.24 -2.83 -1.33
CA ASP A 180 16.44 -2.48 -2.08
C ASP A 180 16.41 -0.97 -2.41
N ILE A 181 17.07 -0.17 -1.59
CA ILE A 181 17.14 1.28 -1.72
C ILE A 181 17.98 1.68 -2.94
N ASP A 182 19.01 0.91 -3.25
CA ASP A 182 19.90 1.22 -4.38
C ASP A 182 19.18 0.94 -5.71
N ARG A 183 18.33 -0.07 -5.76
CA ARG A 183 17.44 -0.28 -6.91
C ARG A 183 16.47 0.89 -7.11
N ILE A 184 15.90 1.44 -6.03
CA ILE A 184 15.01 2.61 -6.12
C ILE A 184 15.77 3.82 -6.68
N ARG A 185 17.01 4.04 -6.23
CA ARG A 185 17.88 5.12 -6.73
C ARG A 185 18.24 4.93 -8.19
N SER A 186 18.59 3.71 -8.61
CA SER A 186 18.91 3.43 -10.02
C SER A 186 17.73 3.74 -10.94
N LEU A 187 16.51 3.39 -10.54
CA LEU A 187 15.30 3.69 -11.30
C LEU A 187 15.05 5.21 -11.47
N ALA A 188 15.51 6.03 -10.52
CA ALA A 188 15.43 7.48 -10.64
C ALA A 188 16.42 8.04 -11.68
N LEU A 189 17.56 7.38 -11.89
CA LEU A 189 18.61 7.78 -12.83
C LEU A 189 18.37 7.29 -14.26
N GLU A 190 17.55 6.26 -14.44
CA GLU A 190 17.20 5.68 -15.74
C GLU A 190 16.17 6.54 -16.52
N LYS A 191 15.69 7.66 -15.94
CA LYS A 191 14.64 8.55 -16.50
C LYS A 191 15.17 9.93 -16.82
#